data_3356d0a3809d4c22052c10f2c79f7676
#
_entry.id   3356d0a3809d4c22052c10f2c79f7676
#
_cell.length_a   1.000
_cell.length_b   1.000
_cell.length_c   1.000
_cell.angle_alpha   90.00
_cell.angle_beta   90.00
_cell.angle_gamma   90.00
#
_symmetry.space_group_name_H-M   'P 1'
#
loop_
_entity.id
_entity.type
_entity.pdbx_description
1 polymer ?
#
loop_
_entity_poly.entity_id
_entity_poly.type
_entity_poly.pdbx_seq_one_letter_code
_entity_poly.pdbx_strand_id
1 'polypeptide(L)'
;MLDGMKMATQGMLAMMAKQEVIANNLANVGTAGFQKDTMLVSSFNDVLKKEMAFRGSDEDAGYFQAGGGPEAKGELFYKNATMFSQGSLKETGNSFDMALDDNGKGFFTIQSQEGLKFTRNGSFRLSPTGHIVTQDGSLLVGQKGPIHVKGQNFAVSNEGIVTVDGREIDRLLITTFDNRNGLTKVGDNNFVTSGGGRASSDFRVKQGFVEMSNVNVVKEMVDMLSIMRAYEANQKILHAEDQVMAKASEVGKVR
;
A
#
# COMPACT_ATOMS: atom_id res chain seq x y z
N MET A 1 -21.99 -7.66 30.55
CA MET A 1 -21.68 -6.21 30.54
C MET A 1 -20.23 -5.92 30.16
N LEU A 2 -19.22 -6.44 30.85
CA LEU A 2 -17.79 -6.22 30.46
C LEU A 2 -17.45 -6.65 29.04
N ASP A 3 -18.08 -7.70 28.52
CA ASP A 3 -17.86 -8.18 27.15
C ASP A 3 -18.46 -7.24 26.09
N GLY A 4 -19.60 -6.61 26.36
CA GLY A 4 -20.22 -5.60 25.50
C GLY A 4 -19.33 -4.36 25.34
N MET A 5 -18.81 -3.85 26.47
CA MET A 5 -17.83 -2.73 26.46
C MET A 5 -16.57 -3.08 25.70
N LYS A 6 -16.00 -4.27 25.89
CA LYS A 6 -14.82 -4.73 25.15
C LYS A 6 -15.10 -4.78 23.66
N MET A 7 -16.22 -5.37 23.25
CA MET A 7 -16.60 -5.45 21.82
C MET A 7 -16.82 -4.06 21.21
N ALA A 8 -17.50 -3.15 21.91
CA ALA A 8 -17.72 -1.79 21.44
C ALA A 8 -16.40 -1.02 21.30
N THR A 9 -15.49 -1.17 22.28
CA THR A 9 -14.17 -0.54 22.23
C THR A 9 -13.32 -1.07 21.07
N GLN A 10 -13.29 -2.39 20.88
CA GLN A 10 -12.58 -3.00 19.74
C GLN A 10 -13.18 -2.56 18.40
N GLY A 11 -14.52 -2.48 18.31
CA GLY A 11 -15.21 -1.94 17.14
C GLY A 11 -14.80 -0.49 16.84
N MET A 12 -14.72 0.36 17.86
CA MET A 12 -14.26 1.75 17.68
C MET A 12 -12.81 1.83 17.23
N LEU A 13 -11.91 1.04 17.82
CA LEU A 13 -10.50 0.99 17.40
C LEU A 13 -10.38 0.54 15.94
N ALA A 14 -11.16 -0.45 15.52
CA ALA A 14 -11.23 -0.89 14.13
C ALA A 14 -11.68 0.24 13.19
N MET A 15 -12.69 0.99 13.61
CA MET A 15 -13.21 2.11 12.81
C MET A 15 -12.20 3.25 12.71
N MET A 16 -11.49 3.57 13.79
CA MET A 16 -10.41 4.56 13.77
C MET A 16 -9.28 4.15 12.82
N ALA A 17 -8.81 2.92 12.90
CA ALA A 17 -7.79 2.41 12.01
C ALA A 17 -8.24 2.44 10.53
N LYS A 18 -9.50 2.08 10.25
CA LYS A 18 -10.06 2.16 8.90
C LYS A 18 -10.21 3.59 8.42
N GLN A 19 -10.58 4.51 9.31
CA GLN A 19 -10.65 5.95 9.01
C GLN A 19 -9.29 6.51 8.62
N GLU A 20 -8.23 6.11 9.32
CA GLU A 20 -6.84 6.49 9.01
C GLU A 20 -6.43 6.03 7.60
N VAL A 21 -6.73 4.78 7.24
CA VAL A 21 -6.46 4.25 5.90
C VAL A 21 -7.21 5.05 4.83
N ILE A 22 -8.49 5.34 5.03
CA ILE A 22 -9.30 6.14 4.08
C ILE A 22 -8.78 7.58 3.99
N ALA A 23 -8.41 8.20 5.11
CA ALA A 23 -7.85 9.54 5.12
C ALA A 23 -6.53 9.60 4.34
N ASN A 24 -5.67 8.59 4.51
CA ASN A 24 -4.42 8.46 3.76
C ASN A 24 -4.69 8.30 2.25
N ASN A 25 -5.63 7.42 1.86
CA ASN A 25 -6.04 7.27 0.47
C ASN A 25 -6.54 8.58 -0.13
N LEU A 26 -7.39 9.29 0.59
CA LEU A 26 -7.98 10.55 0.14
C LEU A 26 -6.91 11.66 -0.01
N ALA A 27 -5.98 11.74 0.94
CA ALA A 27 -4.86 12.68 0.86
C ALA A 27 -3.97 12.44 -0.37
N ASN A 28 -3.84 11.18 -0.80
CA ASN A 28 -2.98 10.77 -1.90
C ASN A 28 -3.71 10.54 -3.23
N VAL A 29 -4.96 11.00 -3.37
CA VAL A 29 -5.73 10.83 -4.62
C VAL A 29 -5.08 11.53 -5.81
N GLY A 30 -4.40 12.66 -5.58
CA GLY A 30 -3.68 13.42 -6.60
C GLY A 30 -2.24 12.97 -6.83
N THR A 31 -1.73 12.04 -6.02
CA THR A 31 -0.34 11.62 -6.07
C THR A 31 -0.13 10.58 -7.18
N ALA A 32 0.81 10.85 -8.09
CA ALA A 32 1.13 9.95 -9.19
C ALA A 32 1.65 8.60 -8.67
N GLY A 33 1.17 7.51 -9.27
CA GLY A 33 1.59 6.14 -8.93
C GLY A 33 1.13 5.64 -7.57
N PHE A 34 0.34 6.42 -6.82
CA PHE A 34 -0.16 5.99 -5.51
C PHE A 34 -1.11 4.80 -5.66
N GLN A 35 -0.84 3.75 -4.90
CA GLN A 35 -1.68 2.56 -4.82
C GLN A 35 -2.47 2.58 -3.52
N LYS A 36 -3.80 2.41 -3.64
CA LYS A 36 -4.77 2.42 -2.56
C LYS A 36 -4.45 1.37 -1.51
N ASP A 37 -4.48 1.75 -0.24
CA ASP A 37 -4.43 0.82 0.86
C ASP A 37 -5.84 0.45 1.32
N THR A 38 -6.01 -0.79 1.76
CA THR A 38 -7.24 -1.29 2.37
C THR A 38 -6.92 -1.99 3.67
N MET A 39 -7.82 -1.93 4.62
CA MET A 39 -7.67 -2.63 5.89
C MET A 39 -8.35 -3.99 5.81
N LEU A 40 -7.57 -5.04 6.06
CA LEU A 40 -8.07 -6.40 6.27
C LEU A 40 -8.23 -6.62 7.78
N VAL A 41 -9.43 -7.03 8.17
CA VAL A 41 -9.74 -7.42 9.54
C VAL A 41 -9.77 -8.94 9.59
N SER A 42 -8.97 -9.52 10.49
CA SER A 42 -8.93 -10.97 10.68
C SER A 42 -9.14 -11.30 12.16
N SER A 43 -9.89 -12.36 12.46
CA SER A 43 -9.96 -12.86 13.82
C SER A 43 -8.67 -13.60 14.19
N PHE A 44 -8.32 -13.61 15.48
CA PHE A 44 -7.15 -14.36 15.97
C PHE A 44 -7.17 -15.83 15.50
N ASN A 45 -8.33 -16.47 15.55
CA ASN A 45 -8.48 -17.85 15.11
C ASN A 45 -8.18 -18.06 13.62
N ASP A 46 -8.50 -17.08 12.77
CA ASP A 46 -8.22 -17.16 11.32
C ASP A 46 -6.74 -16.96 11.03
N VAL A 47 -6.08 -16.06 11.78
CA VAL A 47 -4.63 -15.86 11.69
C VAL A 47 -3.89 -17.10 12.14
N LEU A 48 -4.29 -17.67 13.30
CA LEU A 48 -3.67 -18.87 13.84
C LEU A 48 -3.82 -20.08 12.90
N LYS A 49 -5.01 -20.29 12.32
CA LYS A 49 -5.22 -21.36 11.33
C LYS A 49 -4.35 -21.20 10.09
N LYS A 50 -4.16 -19.97 9.60
CA LYS A 50 -3.29 -19.70 8.44
C LYS A 50 -1.82 -19.97 8.78
N GLU A 51 -1.35 -19.54 9.95
CA GLU A 51 0.01 -19.78 10.39
C GLU A 51 0.28 -21.27 10.62
N MET A 52 -0.67 -21.99 11.21
CA MET A 52 -0.56 -23.45 11.38
C MET A 52 -0.57 -24.20 10.04
N ALA A 53 -1.39 -23.77 9.07
CA ALA A 53 -1.41 -24.36 7.74
C ALA A 53 -0.12 -24.10 6.94
N PHE A 54 0.56 -22.98 7.19
CA PHE A 54 1.85 -22.66 6.55
C PHE A 54 3.02 -23.43 7.17
N ARG A 55 2.95 -23.75 8.47
CA ARG A 55 3.99 -24.51 9.21
C ARG A 55 3.84 -26.03 9.13
N GLY A 56 2.76 -26.54 8.59
CA GLY A 56 2.49 -27.99 8.50
C GLY A 56 3.38 -28.79 7.55
N SER A 57 4.46 -28.19 7.00
CA SER A 57 5.43 -28.85 6.13
C SER A 57 6.84 -29.03 6.73
N ASP A 58 7.12 -28.51 7.93
CA ASP A 58 8.43 -28.67 8.59
C ASP A 58 8.28 -29.41 9.93
N GLU A 59 8.88 -30.59 10.02
CA GLU A 59 8.87 -31.51 11.17
C GLU A 59 9.63 -31.00 12.42
N ASP A 60 10.11 -29.75 12.47
CA ASP A 60 10.80 -29.14 13.60
C ASP A 60 10.01 -27.99 14.24
N ALA A 61 8.74 -28.24 14.62
CA ALA A 61 7.97 -27.30 15.40
C ALA A 61 8.39 -27.33 16.88
N GLY A 62 9.46 -26.63 17.21
CA GLY A 62 9.73 -26.22 18.58
C GLY A 62 8.53 -25.49 19.16
N TYR A 63 8.07 -25.92 20.33
CA TYR A 63 6.92 -25.38 21.07
C TYR A 63 6.99 -23.84 21.14
N PHE A 64 6.21 -23.17 20.29
CA PHE A 64 5.91 -21.76 20.48
C PHE A 64 4.86 -21.68 21.57
N GLN A 65 5.28 -21.38 22.79
CA GLN A 65 4.39 -21.05 23.88
C GLN A 65 3.77 -19.69 23.56
N ALA A 66 2.66 -19.71 22.79
CA ALA A 66 1.81 -18.55 22.65
C ALA A 66 1.31 -18.21 24.05
N GLY A 67 1.87 -17.16 24.64
CA GLY A 67 1.44 -16.60 25.94
C GLY A 67 0.05 -15.97 25.91
N GLY A 68 -0.90 -16.61 25.23
CA GLY A 68 -2.30 -16.28 25.18
C GLY A 68 -3.11 -17.47 25.66
N GLY A 69 -3.54 -17.45 26.91
CA GLY A 69 -4.50 -18.42 27.45
C GLY A 69 -5.83 -18.38 26.68
N PRO A 70 -6.83 -19.18 27.10
CA PRO A 70 -8.15 -19.28 26.46
C PRO A 70 -8.95 -17.96 26.39
N GLU A 71 -8.41 -16.86 26.89
CA GLU A 71 -8.99 -15.51 26.87
C GLU A 71 -8.77 -14.75 25.54
N ALA A 72 -7.95 -15.23 24.61
CA ALA A 72 -7.74 -14.60 23.29
C ALA A 72 -8.93 -14.78 22.32
N LYS A 73 -10.08 -15.22 22.79
CA LYS A 73 -11.33 -15.26 22.03
C LYS A 73 -11.85 -13.84 21.83
N GLY A 74 -11.64 -13.29 20.62
CA GLY A 74 -12.23 -12.02 20.21
C GLY A 74 -11.27 -10.91 19.90
N GLU A 75 -9.94 -11.10 19.96
CA GLU A 75 -8.99 -10.10 19.46
C GLU A 75 -9.06 -10.01 17.94
N LEU A 76 -9.25 -8.78 17.46
CA LEU A 76 -9.25 -8.45 16.04
C LEU A 76 -7.83 -7.98 15.63
N PHE A 77 -7.30 -8.59 14.59
CA PHE A 77 -6.04 -8.18 13.98
C PHE A 77 -6.34 -7.34 12.75
N TYR A 78 -5.67 -6.21 12.65
CA TYR A 78 -5.76 -5.30 11.52
C TYR A 78 -4.47 -5.38 10.72
N LYS A 79 -4.58 -5.61 9.42
CA LYS A 79 -3.45 -5.57 8.51
C LYS A 79 -3.81 -4.67 7.33
N ASN A 80 -2.94 -3.72 7.04
CA ASN A 80 -3.04 -2.95 5.82
C ASN A 80 -2.54 -3.79 4.64
N ALA A 81 -3.30 -3.78 3.55
CA ALA A 81 -2.94 -4.40 2.29
C ALA A 81 -3.07 -3.39 1.17
N THR A 82 -2.07 -3.31 0.31
CA THR A 82 -2.08 -2.43 -0.85
C THR A 82 -2.80 -3.12 -2.01
N MET A 83 -3.75 -2.42 -2.62
CA MET A 83 -4.47 -2.89 -3.80
C MET A 83 -3.78 -2.40 -5.07
N PHE A 84 -3.10 -3.31 -5.75
CA PHE A 84 -2.40 -3.03 -6.99
C PHE A 84 -3.36 -3.15 -8.18
N SER A 85 -3.82 -2.01 -8.66
CA SER A 85 -4.59 -1.89 -9.90
C SER A 85 -4.14 -0.64 -10.63
N GLN A 86 -4.18 -0.67 -11.95
CA GLN A 86 -3.79 0.48 -12.75
C GLN A 86 -4.72 1.66 -12.51
N GLY A 87 -4.14 2.82 -12.22
CA GLY A 87 -4.85 4.09 -12.18
C GLY A 87 -5.10 4.64 -13.59
N SER A 88 -5.83 5.75 -13.69
CA SER A 88 -6.00 6.44 -14.98
C SER A 88 -4.67 7.06 -15.44
N LEU A 89 -4.41 6.98 -16.75
CA LEU A 89 -3.25 7.63 -17.34
C LEU A 89 -3.60 9.08 -17.69
N LYS A 90 -2.78 10.02 -17.22
CA LYS A 90 -2.93 11.45 -17.47
C LYS A 90 -1.77 11.94 -18.32
N GLU A 91 -2.07 12.61 -19.42
CA GLU A 91 -1.06 13.25 -20.26
C GLU A 91 -0.52 14.51 -19.57
N THR A 92 0.80 14.65 -19.54
CA THR A 92 1.51 15.79 -18.93
C THR A 92 2.32 16.57 -19.96
N GLY A 93 2.70 15.93 -21.07
CA GLY A 93 3.55 16.50 -22.09
C GLY A 93 5.04 16.63 -21.69
N ASN A 94 5.40 16.25 -20.47
CA ASN A 94 6.79 16.26 -20.03
C ASN A 94 7.52 15.00 -20.54
N SER A 95 8.62 15.15 -21.26
CA SER A 95 9.37 14.03 -21.83
C SER A 95 9.94 13.06 -20.80
N PHE A 96 10.12 13.49 -19.55
CA PHE A 96 10.63 12.64 -18.47
C PHE A 96 9.52 11.91 -17.72
N ASP A 97 8.27 12.28 -17.93
CA ASP A 97 7.15 11.57 -17.35
C ASP A 97 6.86 10.29 -18.15
N MET A 98 6.70 9.17 -17.46
CA MET A 98 6.47 7.85 -18.06
C MET A 98 5.43 7.08 -17.29
N ALA A 99 4.50 6.47 -17.98
CA ALA A 99 3.51 5.59 -17.37
C ALA A 99 3.60 4.17 -17.94
N LEU A 100 3.31 3.18 -17.11
CA LEU A 100 3.20 1.79 -17.52
C LEU A 100 1.74 1.47 -17.88
N ASP A 101 1.53 0.92 -19.05
CA ASP A 101 0.24 0.39 -19.52
C ASP A 101 0.31 -1.13 -19.56
N ASP A 102 0.07 -1.77 -18.41
CA ASP A 102 0.27 -3.20 -18.18
C ASP A 102 -0.76 -3.80 -17.21
N ASN A 103 -1.90 -3.12 -17.02
CA ASN A 103 -2.94 -3.49 -16.06
C ASN A 103 -2.44 -3.59 -14.59
N GLY A 104 -1.46 -2.77 -14.21
CA GLY A 104 -0.98 -2.66 -12.83
C GLY A 104 -0.01 -3.78 -12.40
N LYS A 105 0.63 -4.48 -13.34
CA LYS A 105 1.50 -5.63 -13.02
C LYS A 105 2.95 -5.27 -12.77
N GLY A 106 3.53 -4.35 -13.56
CA GLY A 106 4.93 -3.99 -13.52
C GLY A 106 5.22 -2.79 -12.63
N PHE A 107 6.46 -2.63 -12.29
CA PHE A 107 6.97 -1.52 -11.51
C PHE A 107 8.27 -1.02 -12.13
N PHE A 108 8.47 0.27 -12.13
CA PHE A 108 9.79 0.85 -12.38
C PHE A 108 10.74 0.44 -11.27
N THR A 109 11.95 0.03 -11.65
CA THR A 109 13.00 -0.29 -10.69
C THR A 109 13.84 0.96 -10.48
N ILE A 110 14.01 1.37 -9.22
CA ILE A 110 14.79 2.52 -8.82
C ILE A 110 15.86 2.11 -7.81
N GLN A 111 16.99 2.79 -7.84
CA GLN A 111 18.09 2.59 -6.91
C GLN A 111 18.15 3.76 -5.94
N SER A 112 17.89 3.48 -4.67
CA SER A 112 18.05 4.39 -3.54
C SER A 112 19.37 4.09 -2.82
N GLN A 113 19.76 4.95 -1.86
CA GLN A 113 20.90 4.70 -0.96
C GLN A 113 20.72 3.42 -0.12
N GLU A 114 19.47 3.03 0.16
CA GLU A 114 19.10 1.85 0.95
C GLU A 114 18.98 0.56 0.11
N GLY A 115 19.13 0.65 -1.22
CA GLY A 115 19.03 -0.48 -2.13
C GLY A 115 17.98 -0.29 -3.23
N LEU A 116 17.58 -1.39 -3.85
CA LEU A 116 16.58 -1.40 -4.91
C LEU A 116 15.17 -1.22 -4.33
N LYS A 117 14.42 -0.29 -4.92
CA LYS A 117 13.01 -0.06 -4.65
C LYS A 117 12.21 -0.14 -5.94
N PHE A 118 10.92 -0.30 -5.81
CA PHE A 118 9.99 -0.46 -6.92
C PHE A 118 8.90 0.60 -6.81
N THR A 119 8.52 1.21 -7.91
CA THR A 119 7.50 2.27 -7.90
C THR A 119 6.62 2.23 -9.14
N ARG A 120 5.37 2.68 -9.00
CA ARG A 120 4.48 3.01 -10.13
C ARG A 120 4.51 4.49 -10.48
N ASN A 121 5.17 5.30 -9.64
CA ASN A 121 5.32 6.72 -9.91
C ASN A 121 6.29 6.93 -11.06
N GLY A 122 5.78 7.44 -12.18
CA GLY A 122 6.55 7.72 -13.38
C GLY A 122 6.89 9.20 -13.55
N SER A 123 6.74 10.02 -12.52
CA SER A 123 7.14 11.42 -12.56
C SER A 123 8.63 11.53 -12.26
N PHE A 124 9.44 11.47 -13.32
CA PHE A 124 10.89 11.55 -13.23
C PHE A 124 11.40 12.93 -13.60
N ARG A 125 12.67 13.19 -13.28
CA ARG A 125 13.39 14.40 -13.65
C ARG A 125 14.83 14.07 -14.01
N LEU A 126 15.47 14.98 -14.76
CA LEU A 126 16.89 14.88 -15.05
C LEU A 126 17.70 15.52 -13.91
N SER A 127 18.63 14.76 -13.35
CA SER A 127 19.57 15.25 -12.36
C SER A 127 20.66 16.14 -13.01
N PRO A 128 21.29 17.08 -12.29
CA PRO A 128 22.45 17.82 -12.78
C PRO A 128 23.61 16.93 -13.24
N THR A 129 23.68 15.70 -12.72
CA THR A 129 24.66 14.70 -13.13
C THR A 129 24.27 13.93 -14.39
N GLY A 130 23.10 14.23 -15.02
CA GLY A 130 22.62 13.57 -16.22
C GLY A 130 21.91 12.23 -15.99
N HIS A 131 21.58 11.88 -14.75
CA HIS A 131 20.79 10.68 -14.46
C HIS A 131 19.30 11.01 -14.39
N ILE A 132 18.48 10.04 -14.78
CA ILE A 132 17.03 10.11 -14.54
C ILE A 132 16.78 9.73 -13.10
N VAL A 133 16.11 10.61 -12.36
CA VAL A 133 15.83 10.44 -10.92
C VAL A 133 14.36 10.69 -10.63
N THR A 134 13.89 10.07 -9.58
CA THR A 134 12.58 10.35 -8.93
C THR A 134 12.65 11.68 -8.19
N GLN A 135 11.53 12.14 -7.63
CA GLN A 135 11.49 13.40 -6.87
C GLN A 135 12.33 13.33 -5.58
N ASP A 136 12.44 12.15 -4.96
CA ASP A 136 13.27 11.86 -3.79
C ASP A 136 14.76 11.66 -4.11
N GLY A 137 15.15 11.71 -5.41
CA GLY A 137 16.53 11.59 -5.86
C GLY A 137 17.02 10.16 -6.12
N SER A 138 16.13 9.16 -6.03
CA SER A 138 16.47 7.78 -6.39
C SER A 138 16.67 7.63 -7.90
N LEU A 139 17.68 6.85 -8.32
CA LEU A 139 18.08 6.69 -9.72
C LEU A 139 17.14 5.69 -10.41
N LEU A 140 16.62 6.02 -11.60
CA LEU A 140 15.90 5.06 -12.44
C LEU A 140 16.89 4.06 -13.05
N VAL A 141 16.57 2.76 -12.93
CA VAL A 141 17.45 1.67 -13.36
C VAL A 141 16.95 1.08 -14.68
N GLY A 142 17.87 0.94 -15.62
CA GLY A 142 17.71 0.16 -16.84
C GLY A 142 18.35 -1.22 -16.72
N GLN A 143 18.39 -1.96 -17.82
CA GLN A 143 18.99 -3.31 -17.85
C GLN A 143 20.52 -3.29 -17.63
N LYS A 144 21.20 -2.21 -18.02
CA LYS A 144 22.65 -2.05 -17.87
C LYS A 144 23.03 -1.31 -16.58
N GLY A 145 22.07 -0.76 -15.84
CA GLY A 145 22.28 0.00 -14.60
C GLY A 145 21.52 1.32 -14.58
N PRO A 146 21.92 2.29 -13.74
CA PRO A 146 21.28 3.60 -13.68
C PRO A 146 21.32 4.31 -15.04
N ILE A 147 20.17 4.83 -15.49
CA ILE A 147 20.06 5.46 -16.80
C ILE A 147 20.71 6.83 -16.78
N HIS A 148 21.68 7.02 -17.69
CA HIS A 148 22.41 8.26 -17.86
C HIS A 148 22.09 8.87 -19.23
N VAL A 149 21.55 10.08 -19.23
CA VAL A 149 21.18 10.85 -20.43
C VAL A 149 22.26 11.90 -20.72
N LYS A 150 23.01 11.70 -21.79
CA LYS A 150 23.99 12.67 -22.30
C LYS A 150 23.53 13.21 -23.65
N GLY A 151 22.58 14.15 -23.65
CA GLY A 151 22.03 14.71 -24.87
C GLY A 151 20.79 15.54 -24.64
N GLN A 152 20.24 16.10 -25.71
CA GLN A 152 19.08 16.99 -25.64
C GLN A 152 17.76 16.27 -25.97
N ASN A 153 17.78 15.30 -26.86
CA ASN A 153 16.59 14.62 -27.34
C ASN A 153 16.43 13.25 -26.64
N PHE A 154 15.72 13.25 -25.51
CA PHE A 154 15.38 12.03 -24.79
C PHE A 154 14.05 11.48 -25.28
N ALA A 155 14.01 10.21 -25.68
CA ALA A 155 12.80 9.52 -26.06
C ALA A 155 12.79 8.08 -25.52
N VAL A 156 11.60 7.60 -25.18
CA VAL A 156 11.38 6.23 -24.72
C VAL A 156 10.32 5.58 -25.62
N SER A 157 10.67 4.43 -26.18
CA SER A 157 9.72 3.68 -26.99
C SER A 157 8.67 2.94 -26.13
N ASN A 158 7.58 2.52 -26.75
CA ASN A 158 6.55 1.71 -26.07
C ASN A 158 7.12 0.41 -25.46
N GLU A 159 8.23 -0.09 -25.96
CA GLU A 159 8.91 -1.29 -25.47
C GLU A 159 9.92 -0.99 -24.34
N GLY A 160 9.99 0.27 -23.91
CA GLY A 160 10.89 0.72 -22.84
C GLY A 160 12.34 0.94 -23.31
N ILE A 161 12.59 1.01 -24.61
CA ILE A 161 13.93 1.34 -25.15
C ILE A 161 14.17 2.83 -24.98
N VAL A 162 15.25 3.17 -24.30
CA VAL A 162 15.67 4.55 -24.05
C VAL A 162 16.62 5.00 -25.15
N THR A 163 16.25 6.05 -25.85
CA THR A 163 17.07 6.66 -26.91
C THR A 163 17.42 8.10 -26.54
N VAL A 164 18.65 8.49 -26.85
CA VAL A 164 19.12 9.88 -26.69
C VAL A 164 19.82 10.29 -27.99
N ASP A 165 19.37 11.40 -28.57
CA ASP A 165 19.85 11.91 -29.86
C ASP A 165 19.82 10.82 -30.96
N GLY A 166 18.77 9.99 -30.96
CA GLY A 166 18.56 8.92 -31.94
C GLY A 166 19.40 7.65 -31.73
N ARG A 167 20.18 7.57 -30.65
CA ARG A 167 20.97 6.38 -30.30
C ARG A 167 20.33 5.65 -29.13
N GLU A 168 20.17 4.34 -29.26
CA GLU A 168 19.75 3.49 -28.15
C GLU A 168 20.85 3.42 -27.09
N ILE A 169 20.48 3.77 -25.83
CA ILE A 169 21.41 3.76 -24.70
C ILE A 169 21.17 2.54 -23.83
N ASP A 170 19.92 2.33 -23.42
CA ASP A 170 19.53 1.27 -22.50
C ASP A 170 18.03 0.92 -22.69
N ARG A 171 17.57 -0.04 -21.93
CA ARG A 171 16.16 -0.41 -21.83
C ARG A 171 15.72 -0.33 -20.37
N LEU A 172 14.53 0.22 -20.11
CA LEU A 172 13.96 0.30 -18.78
C LEU A 172 13.86 -1.09 -18.13
N LEU A 173 14.25 -1.20 -16.86
CA LEU A 173 14.07 -2.40 -16.08
C LEU A 173 12.71 -2.33 -15.38
N ILE A 174 11.73 -3.01 -15.98
CA ILE A 174 10.41 -3.17 -15.38
C ILE A 174 10.36 -4.51 -14.68
N THR A 175 10.01 -4.49 -13.40
CA THR A 175 9.95 -5.69 -12.57
C THR A 175 8.51 -6.05 -12.25
N THR A 176 8.17 -7.31 -12.38
CA THR A 176 6.87 -7.89 -11.99
C THR A 176 7.05 -8.87 -10.84
N PHE A 177 6.00 -9.05 -10.06
CA PHE A 177 5.98 -9.93 -8.90
C PHE A 177 4.83 -10.91 -9.00
N ASP A 178 5.13 -12.21 -8.86
CA ASP A 178 4.13 -13.27 -8.83
C ASP A 178 3.23 -13.14 -7.60
N ASN A 179 3.82 -12.80 -6.45
CA ASN A 179 3.11 -12.53 -5.21
C ASN A 179 3.32 -11.07 -4.76
N ARG A 180 2.35 -10.22 -5.07
CA ARG A 180 2.38 -8.80 -4.68
C ARG A 180 2.09 -8.54 -3.21
N ASN A 181 1.56 -9.54 -2.48
CA ASN A 181 1.35 -9.43 -1.03
C ASN A 181 2.66 -9.37 -0.23
N GLY A 182 3.78 -9.75 -0.84
CA GLY A 182 5.13 -9.61 -0.27
C GLY A 182 5.77 -8.24 -0.48
N LEU A 183 5.09 -7.32 -1.20
CA LEU A 183 5.54 -5.95 -1.34
C LEU A 183 5.16 -5.13 -0.12
N THR A 184 6.16 -4.52 0.50
CA THR A 184 5.96 -3.60 1.62
C THR A 184 6.15 -2.16 1.14
N LYS A 185 5.19 -1.30 1.44
CA LYS A 185 5.25 0.13 1.09
C LYS A 185 6.24 0.84 2.00
N VAL A 186 7.17 1.58 1.42
CA VAL A 186 8.23 2.32 2.15
C VAL A 186 8.27 3.74 1.63
N GLY A 187 7.56 4.67 2.27
CA GLY A 187 7.52 6.09 1.91
C GLY A 187 7.35 6.38 0.41
N ASP A 188 7.04 7.61 0.05
CA ASP A 188 7.07 8.18 -1.32
C ASP A 188 6.56 7.27 -2.46
N ASN A 189 5.55 6.43 -2.22
CA ASN A 189 4.99 5.44 -3.17
C ASN A 189 5.99 4.39 -3.68
N ASN A 190 7.04 4.13 -2.91
CA ASN A 190 8.03 3.11 -3.17
C ASN A 190 7.68 1.81 -2.44
N PHE A 191 8.06 0.71 -3.06
CA PHE A 191 7.86 -0.64 -2.53
C PHE A 191 9.18 -1.36 -2.42
N VAL A 192 9.31 -2.17 -1.38
CA VAL A 192 10.42 -3.12 -1.21
C VAL A 192 9.87 -4.53 -1.09
N THR A 193 10.68 -5.51 -1.41
CA THR A 193 10.31 -6.93 -1.28
C THR A 193 11.44 -7.73 -0.68
N SER A 194 11.10 -8.73 0.12
CA SER A 194 12.03 -9.76 0.57
C SER A 194 12.15 -10.91 -0.45
N GLY A 195 11.22 -10.97 -1.41
CA GLY A 195 11.21 -11.96 -2.49
C GLY A 195 11.79 -11.39 -3.78
N GLY A 196 12.23 -12.27 -4.68
CA GLY A 196 12.74 -11.87 -6.00
C GLY A 196 11.62 -11.37 -6.91
N GLY A 197 11.89 -10.26 -7.62
CA GLY A 197 11.09 -9.82 -8.76
C GLY A 197 11.65 -10.41 -10.06
N ARG A 198 10.80 -10.53 -11.09
CA ARG A 198 11.21 -10.93 -12.44
C ARG A 198 11.17 -9.74 -13.38
N ALA A 199 12.20 -9.59 -14.19
CA ALA A 199 12.15 -8.63 -15.29
C ALA A 199 11.01 -9.00 -16.24
N SER A 200 10.13 -8.04 -16.52
CA SER A 200 9.00 -8.23 -17.43
C SER A 200 9.37 -7.74 -18.83
N SER A 201 8.81 -8.40 -19.84
CA SER A 201 8.77 -7.92 -21.22
C SER A 201 7.35 -7.62 -21.71
N ASP A 202 6.33 -7.96 -20.88
CA ASP A 202 4.91 -7.75 -21.19
C ASP A 202 4.41 -6.44 -20.55
N PHE A 203 4.85 -5.32 -21.13
CA PHE A 203 4.42 -3.98 -20.74
C PHE A 203 4.49 -3.03 -21.93
N ARG A 204 3.79 -1.90 -21.79
CA ARG A 204 3.95 -0.75 -22.68
C ARG A 204 4.26 0.48 -21.87
N VAL A 205 5.26 1.24 -22.30
CA VAL A 205 5.59 2.53 -21.70
C VAL A 205 4.93 3.63 -22.52
N LYS A 206 4.27 4.55 -21.86
CA LYS A 206 3.75 5.79 -22.46
C LYS A 206 4.56 6.96 -21.94
N GLN A 207 5.40 7.54 -22.79
CA GLN A 207 6.14 8.75 -22.50
C GLN A 207 5.21 9.97 -22.55
N GLY A 208 5.44 10.97 -21.69
CA GLY A 208 4.58 12.15 -21.58
C GLY A 208 3.28 11.90 -20.78
N PHE A 209 3.15 10.76 -20.13
CA PHE A 209 2.03 10.40 -19.27
C PHE A 209 2.51 10.04 -17.87
N VAL A 210 1.64 10.25 -16.89
CA VAL A 210 1.78 9.71 -15.52
C VAL A 210 0.58 8.85 -15.16
N GLU A 211 0.80 7.81 -14.37
CA GLU A 211 -0.29 7.05 -13.76
C GLU A 211 -0.80 7.82 -12.55
N MET A 212 -2.10 8.12 -12.51
CA MET A 212 -2.76 8.72 -11.36
C MET A 212 -3.06 7.66 -10.31
N SER A 213 -3.37 8.09 -9.08
CA SER A 213 -3.83 7.20 -8.03
C SER A 213 -5.02 6.35 -8.47
N ASN A 214 -5.08 5.09 -8.02
CA ASN A 214 -6.24 4.19 -8.22
C ASN A 214 -7.36 4.40 -7.18
N VAL A 215 -7.30 5.49 -6.42
CA VAL A 215 -8.29 5.88 -5.40
C VAL A 215 -9.51 6.53 -6.05
N ASN A 216 -10.70 6.07 -5.69
CA ASN A 216 -11.95 6.73 -6.07
C ASN A 216 -12.42 7.65 -4.94
N VAL A 217 -12.29 8.97 -5.14
CA VAL A 217 -12.62 10.01 -4.15
C VAL A 217 -14.04 9.87 -3.61
N VAL A 218 -15.02 9.70 -4.48
CA VAL A 218 -16.43 9.63 -4.08
C VAL A 218 -16.68 8.42 -3.19
N LYS A 219 -16.11 7.28 -3.57
CA LYS A 219 -16.22 6.04 -2.78
C LYS A 219 -15.57 6.21 -1.41
N GLU A 220 -14.34 6.74 -1.34
CA GLU A 220 -13.64 6.96 -0.07
C GLU A 220 -14.41 7.93 0.84
N MET A 221 -15.00 8.99 0.29
CA MET A 221 -15.83 9.93 1.06
C MET A 221 -17.09 9.26 1.63
N VAL A 222 -17.77 8.43 0.84
CA VAL A 222 -18.95 7.68 1.32
C VAL A 222 -18.56 6.67 2.40
N ASP A 223 -17.44 5.96 2.20
CA ASP A 223 -16.91 5.02 3.18
C ASP A 223 -16.52 5.75 4.48
N MET A 224 -15.90 6.93 4.39
CA MET A 224 -15.58 7.79 5.55
C MET A 224 -16.82 8.18 6.34
N LEU A 225 -17.86 8.69 5.66
CA LEU A 225 -19.11 9.06 6.30
C LEU A 225 -19.79 7.87 7.00
N SER A 226 -19.74 6.70 6.36
CA SER A 226 -20.28 5.46 6.92
C SER A 226 -19.56 5.06 8.21
N ILE A 227 -18.23 5.16 8.21
CA ILE A 227 -17.40 4.85 9.38
C ILE A 227 -17.67 5.84 10.52
N MET A 228 -17.76 7.14 10.21
CA MET A 228 -18.06 8.16 11.22
C MET A 228 -19.40 7.89 11.91
N ARG A 229 -20.45 7.57 11.13
CA ARG A 229 -21.77 7.21 11.69
C ARG A 229 -21.72 5.96 12.56
N ALA A 230 -20.96 4.95 12.13
CA ALA A 230 -20.79 3.73 12.91
C ALA A 230 -20.00 3.97 14.19
N TYR A 231 -18.98 4.84 14.15
CA TYR A 231 -18.24 5.28 15.34
C TYR A 231 -19.15 6.01 16.34
N GLU A 232 -19.97 6.96 15.88
CA GLU A 232 -20.95 7.67 16.71
C GLU A 232 -21.99 6.71 17.34
N ALA A 233 -22.43 5.70 16.59
CA ALA A 233 -23.34 4.69 17.11
C ALA A 233 -22.69 3.88 18.26
N ASN A 234 -21.43 3.47 18.10
CA ASN A 234 -20.70 2.76 19.16
C ASN A 234 -20.45 3.64 20.39
N GLN A 235 -20.16 4.93 20.21
CA GLN A 235 -20.08 5.87 21.33
C GLN A 235 -21.38 5.93 22.12
N LYS A 236 -22.52 6.01 21.44
CA LYS A 236 -23.84 6.03 22.11
C LYS A 236 -24.10 4.75 22.91
N ILE A 237 -23.67 3.59 22.39
CA ILE A 237 -23.78 2.31 23.11
C ILE A 237 -22.93 2.35 24.39
N LEU A 238 -21.69 2.82 24.33
CA LEU A 238 -20.83 2.94 25.51
C LEU A 238 -21.44 3.87 26.57
N HIS A 239 -21.93 5.04 26.14
CA HIS A 239 -22.59 5.96 27.07
C HIS A 239 -23.87 5.36 27.71
N ALA A 240 -24.64 4.57 26.94
CA ALA A 240 -25.81 3.88 27.50
C ALA A 240 -25.40 2.80 28.53
N GLU A 241 -24.34 2.04 28.25
CA GLU A 241 -23.80 1.06 29.22
C GLU A 241 -23.26 1.74 30.49
N ASP A 242 -22.55 2.86 30.36
CA ASP A 242 -22.06 3.64 31.49
C ASP A 242 -23.21 4.14 32.37
N GLN A 243 -24.30 4.64 31.78
CA GLN A 243 -25.48 5.07 32.50
C GLN A 243 -26.16 3.91 33.24
N VAL A 244 -26.24 2.74 32.64
CA VAL A 244 -26.79 1.53 33.28
C VAL A 244 -25.90 1.11 34.46
N MET A 245 -24.57 1.16 34.30
CA MET A 245 -23.61 0.85 35.36
C MET A 245 -23.72 1.83 36.53
N ALA A 246 -23.85 3.13 36.24
CA ALA A 246 -24.05 4.15 37.26
C ALA A 246 -25.31 3.92 38.09
N LYS A 247 -26.44 3.65 37.41
CA LYS A 247 -27.71 3.33 38.08
C LYS A 247 -27.65 2.03 38.89
N ALA A 248 -26.99 0.99 38.34
CA ALA A 248 -26.81 -0.27 39.06
C ALA A 248 -25.98 -0.09 40.36
N SER A 249 -24.93 0.76 40.28
CA SER A 249 -24.13 1.11 41.47
C SER A 249 -24.94 1.90 42.52
N GLU A 250 -25.82 2.80 42.08
CA GLU A 250 -26.69 3.58 42.97
C GLU A 250 -27.70 2.68 43.71
N VAL A 251 -28.31 1.76 42.99
CA VAL A 251 -29.22 0.76 43.59
C VAL A 251 -28.49 -0.17 44.57
N GLY A 252 -27.23 -0.52 44.28
CA GLY A 252 -26.40 -1.35 45.17
C GLY A 252 -25.95 -0.64 46.47
N LYS A 253 -25.99 0.70 46.52
CA LYS A 253 -25.67 1.47 47.72
C LYS A 253 -26.85 1.68 48.69
N VAL A 254 -28.04 1.35 48.32
CA VAL A 254 -29.29 1.50 49.11
C VAL A 254 -29.54 0.30 50.03
N ARG A 255 -28.55 -0.55 50.28
CA ARG A 255 -28.62 -1.62 51.30
C ARG A 255 -27.62 -1.41 52.41
#